data_4bba71ed86817c81c72d6292303e55fb
#
_entry.id   4bba71ed86817c81c72d6292303e55fb
#
_cell.length_a   1.000
_cell.length_b   1.000
_cell.length_c   1.000
_cell.angle_alpha   90.00
_cell.angle_beta   90.00
_cell.angle_gamma   90.00
#
_symmetry.space_group_name_H-M   'P 1'
#
loop_
_entity.id
_entity.type
_entity.pdbx_description
1 polymer ?
#
loop_
_entity_poly.entity_id
_entity_poly.type
_entity_poly.pdbx_seq_one_letter_code
_entity_poly.pdbx_strand_id
1 'polypeptide(L)'
;MSIRKMFSKVGEKVRGFFTNKKKVLATVAVAATVVAGVFGLQANKNANATGTPRFNFMQGDAEMLRAAKITDSNWADPVNANIGNRVAFLLYYHNGMVNTVAHNTRVRVDLPIDQGTQLVSTSYLWSDETAYITDTVVDGNIVGRTGATINVPTNARIQYVSGSTKLFANGSTTGVAIADGITTNSGVNIGNINGCWQYAGYVTFLADIYGQSNLTLEKKVAHPGESDWHNEITANPGDSIAYRLSARNDGDITASAVTFKDIMPQYMTYEAGTTYYYTQTHPEGVHLQDTMFTTGVSIPDMVPGDSGVTYITYRTHIGMTIPAGSWELINTAKVFQSGVEKDQDQAKVVVTAERGMVIDKKVSNGTSWVEESTAKLGDEIAYRIIIRNTGNIAANSVRVRDVLPVYVNYITGSTKVDGTVVADNIITQNGLLIGNMAPGAQKVITLRGKIYGCPPVGGYTLTNTGYVWATGITAISDIAITTVNVTAPTSPTN
;
A
#
# COMPACT_ATOMS: atom_id res chain seq x y z
N MET A 1 -29.89 -23.14 12.24
CA MET A 1 -28.95 -23.63 13.26
C MET A 1 -28.23 -22.41 13.82
N SER A 2 -28.44 -22.09 15.11
CA SER A 2 -28.14 -20.78 15.70
C SER A 2 -26.64 -20.53 15.88
N ILE A 3 -26.22 -19.31 15.57
CA ILE A 3 -24.85 -18.76 15.70
C ILE A 3 -24.23 -19.01 17.10
N ARG A 4 -25.02 -19.21 18.14
CA ARG A 4 -24.54 -19.57 19.49
C ARG A 4 -23.86 -20.96 19.58
N LYS A 5 -24.14 -21.89 18.67
CA LYS A 5 -23.49 -23.23 18.66
C LYS A 5 -22.13 -23.25 17.94
N MET A 6 -21.82 -22.21 17.17
CA MET A 6 -20.55 -22.12 16.45
C MET A 6 -19.43 -21.56 17.35
N PHE A 7 -19.75 -20.68 18.27
CA PHE A 7 -18.79 -20.11 19.23
C PHE A 7 -18.42 -21.05 20.40
N SER A 8 -19.26 -22.04 20.73
CA SER A 8 -18.94 -23.01 21.80
C SER A 8 -17.86 -24.02 21.36
N LYS A 9 -17.82 -24.40 20.07
CA LYS A 9 -16.80 -25.35 19.55
C LYS A 9 -15.41 -24.73 19.36
N VAL A 10 -15.33 -23.41 19.14
CA VAL A 10 -14.04 -22.70 19.06
C VAL A 10 -13.47 -22.47 20.46
N GLY A 11 -14.31 -22.22 21.45
CA GLY A 11 -13.90 -22.06 22.85
C GLY A 11 -13.33 -23.34 23.48
N GLU A 12 -13.83 -24.52 23.11
CA GLU A 12 -13.32 -25.79 23.61
C GLU A 12 -11.95 -26.19 23.01
N LYS A 13 -11.69 -25.88 21.73
CA LYS A 13 -10.36 -26.10 21.11
C LYS A 13 -9.27 -25.18 21.67
N VAL A 14 -9.62 -23.94 22.01
CA VAL A 14 -8.65 -23.00 22.62
C VAL A 14 -8.41 -23.34 24.09
N ARG A 15 -9.42 -23.82 24.83
CA ARG A 15 -9.21 -24.30 26.21
C ARG A 15 -8.35 -25.57 26.29
N GLY A 16 -8.40 -26.48 25.31
CA GLY A 16 -7.55 -27.65 25.24
C GLY A 16 -6.06 -27.34 25.10
N PHE A 17 -5.72 -26.18 24.52
CA PHE A 17 -4.33 -25.75 24.33
C PHE A 17 -3.68 -25.22 25.63
N PHE A 18 -4.47 -24.66 26.54
CA PHE A 18 -3.96 -24.10 27.80
C PHE A 18 -3.97 -25.04 29.01
N THR A 19 -4.63 -26.20 28.92
CA THR A 19 -4.71 -27.16 30.04
C THR A 19 -3.51 -28.14 30.14
N ASN A 20 -2.55 -28.09 29.22
CA ASN A 20 -1.41 -29.02 29.18
C ASN A 20 -0.14 -28.51 29.90
N LYS A 21 -0.24 -27.40 30.69
CA LYS A 21 0.91 -26.89 31.47
C LYS A 21 1.55 -27.97 32.40
N LYS A 22 0.79 -28.94 32.90
CA LYS A 22 1.30 -29.99 33.75
C LYS A 22 2.11 -31.08 33.01
N LYS A 23 1.82 -31.32 31.72
CA LYS A 23 2.60 -32.30 30.91
C LYS A 23 3.93 -31.72 30.44
N VAL A 24 4.01 -30.42 30.15
CA VAL A 24 5.24 -29.74 29.72
C VAL A 24 6.28 -29.72 30.85
N LEU A 25 5.86 -29.52 32.11
CA LEU A 25 6.73 -29.59 33.27
C LEU A 25 7.27 -31.02 33.55
N ALA A 26 6.47 -32.06 33.26
CA ALA A 26 6.87 -33.46 33.41
C ALA A 26 7.90 -33.88 32.34
N THR A 27 7.80 -33.34 31.11
CA THR A 27 8.70 -33.70 30.00
C THR A 27 10.10 -33.08 30.17
N VAL A 28 10.20 -31.88 30.70
CA VAL A 28 11.50 -31.27 31.06
C VAL A 28 12.16 -32.04 32.23
N ALA A 29 11.36 -32.60 33.15
CA ALA A 29 11.87 -33.45 34.24
C ALA A 29 12.36 -34.84 33.75
N VAL A 30 11.71 -35.42 32.73
CA VAL A 30 12.13 -36.69 32.12
C VAL A 30 13.43 -36.53 31.32
N ALA A 31 13.60 -35.40 30.58
CA ALA A 31 14.87 -35.12 29.91
C ALA A 31 16.04 -34.93 30.90
N ALA A 32 15.76 -34.45 32.11
CA ALA A 32 16.77 -34.33 33.17
C ALA A 32 17.25 -35.70 33.70
N THR A 33 16.38 -36.72 33.70
CA THR A 33 16.72 -38.06 34.21
C THR A 33 17.67 -38.82 33.26
N VAL A 34 17.64 -38.57 31.97
CA VAL A 34 18.53 -39.20 30.97
C VAL A 34 19.95 -38.62 31.05
N VAL A 35 20.12 -37.37 31.41
CA VAL A 35 21.44 -36.74 31.56
C VAL A 35 22.18 -37.22 32.79
N ALA A 36 21.48 -37.55 33.89
CA ALA A 36 22.11 -38.09 35.11
C ALA A 36 22.75 -39.49 34.93
N GLY A 37 22.35 -40.26 33.92
CA GLY A 37 22.86 -41.59 33.62
C GLY A 37 24.19 -41.62 32.83
N VAL A 38 24.63 -40.51 32.26
CA VAL A 38 25.84 -40.46 31.40
C VAL A 38 27.10 -40.03 32.18
N PHE A 39 26.95 -39.43 33.35
CA PHE A 39 28.08 -39.02 34.18
C PHE A 39 28.51 -40.15 35.10
N GLY A 40 29.24 -41.13 34.58
CA GLY A 40 29.95 -42.17 35.38
C GLY A 40 31.01 -41.51 36.24
N LEU A 41 30.81 -41.55 37.54
CA LEU A 41 31.75 -41.05 38.56
C LEU A 41 33.08 -41.83 38.49
N GLN A 42 34.15 -41.21 37.98
CA GLN A 42 35.49 -41.54 38.37
C GLN A 42 36.07 -40.37 39.18
N ALA A 43 35.94 -40.51 40.49
CA ALA A 43 36.65 -39.60 41.43
C ALA A 43 38.15 -39.96 41.45
N ASN A 44 38.94 -39.13 40.76
CA ASN A 44 40.40 -39.20 40.97
C ASN A 44 40.78 -38.32 42.17
N LYS A 45 41.24 -38.98 43.25
CA LYS A 45 41.78 -38.32 44.44
C LYS A 45 43.20 -37.83 44.13
N ASN A 46 43.45 -36.58 44.39
CA ASN A 46 44.72 -35.85 44.53
C ASN A 46 45.10 -34.96 43.39
N ALA A 47 44.85 -33.66 43.63
CA ALA A 47 45.80 -32.61 43.31
C ALA A 47 45.44 -31.35 44.13
N ASN A 48 46.34 -30.87 44.96
CA ASN A 48 46.34 -29.51 45.49
C ASN A 48 46.67 -28.59 44.34
N ALA A 49 45.70 -28.16 43.58
CA ALA A 49 45.86 -27.19 42.54
C ALA A 49 45.36 -25.81 43.09
N THR A 50 46.27 -24.94 43.46
CA THR A 50 46.02 -23.51 43.61
C THR A 50 46.05 -22.92 42.21
N GLY A 51 44.92 -22.74 41.60
CA GLY A 51 44.80 -22.22 40.24
C GLY A 51 43.57 -21.33 40.08
N THR A 52 43.51 -20.64 38.96
CA THR A 52 42.31 -19.87 38.53
C THR A 52 41.22 -20.88 38.13
N PRO A 53 39.96 -20.64 38.46
CA PRO A 53 38.83 -21.45 37.94
C PRO A 53 38.89 -21.59 36.40
N ARG A 54 38.49 -22.74 35.89
CA ARG A 54 38.43 -23.01 34.46
C ARG A 54 37.23 -23.88 34.16
N PHE A 55 36.43 -23.47 33.18
CA PHE A 55 35.19 -24.16 32.85
C PHE A 55 35.36 -25.16 31.69
N ASN A 56 34.60 -26.25 31.74
CA ASN A 56 34.33 -27.23 30.68
C ASN A 56 35.57 -27.66 29.88
N PHE A 57 36.62 -28.14 30.54
CA PHE A 57 37.90 -28.54 29.91
C PHE A 57 38.37 -29.94 30.28
N MET A 58 37.68 -30.60 31.16
CA MET A 58 38.09 -31.93 31.66
C MET A 58 37.60 -33.03 30.72
N GLN A 59 38.39 -34.11 30.61
CA GLN A 59 37.92 -35.29 29.92
C GLN A 59 36.64 -35.81 30.60
N GLY A 60 35.57 -35.96 29.84
CA GLY A 60 34.23 -36.33 30.32
C GLY A 60 33.27 -35.18 30.48
N ASP A 61 33.72 -33.91 30.24
CA ASP A 61 32.84 -32.78 30.15
C ASP A 61 31.89 -32.95 28.94
N ALA A 62 30.65 -32.51 29.09
CA ALA A 62 29.63 -32.56 28.04
C ALA A 62 29.75 -31.36 27.07
N GLU A 63 29.14 -31.50 25.92
CA GLU A 63 28.86 -30.40 24.99
C GLU A 63 28.14 -29.27 25.72
N MET A 64 28.61 -28.03 25.53
CA MET A 64 28.17 -26.89 26.33
C MET A 64 26.73 -26.51 26.09
N LEU A 65 26.27 -26.51 24.83
CA LEU A 65 24.89 -26.16 24.47
C LEU A 65 24.25 -27.25 23.63
N ARG A 66 23.07 -27.70 24.04
CA ARG A 66 22.22 -28.63 23.31
C ARG A 66 20.79 -28.15 23.30
N ALA A 67 20.01 -28.64 22.33
CA ALA A 67 18.59 -28.40 22.26
C ALA A 67 17.79 -29.71 22.13
N ALA A 68 16.49 -29.64 22.41
CA ALA A 68 15.54 -30.73 22.20
C ALA A 68 14.14 -30.16 22.00
N LYS A 69 13.30 -30.78 21.16
CA LYS A 69 11.86 -30.47 21.26
C LYS A 69 11.35 -30.93 22.61
N ILE A 70 10.43 -30.17 23.19
CA ILE A 70 9.84 -30.57 24.50
C ILE A 70 9.09 -31.91 24.46
N THR A 71 8.83 -32.45 23.27
CA THR A 71 8.22 -33.77 23.03
C THR A 71 9.24 -34.88 22.93
N ASP A 72 10.52 -34.57 22.76
CA ASP A 72 11.59 -35.55 22.55
C ASP A 72 12.24 -35.90 23.89
N SER A 73 12.74 -37.10 23.98
CA SER A 73 13.44 -37.60 25.18
C SER A 73 14.96 -37.39 25.15
N ASN A 74 15.51 -37.00 24.01
CA ASN A 74 16.95 -36.88 23.79
C ASN A 74 17.33 -35.42 23.42
N TRP A 75 18.47 -34.99 24.00
CA TRP A 75 19.15 -33.76 23.58
C TRP A 75 19.98 -34.05 22.33
N ALA A 76 19.90 -33.15 21.38
CA ALA A 76 20.58 -33.28 20.08
C ALA A 76 21.13 -31.94 19.59
N ASP A 77 22.02 -32.04 18.60
CA ASP A 77 22.47 -30.92 17.76
C ASP A 77 22.89 -31.52 16.39
N PRO A 78 22.18 -31.19 15.28
CA PRO A 78 21.01 -30.31 15.20
C PRO A 78 19.68 -30.93 15.65
N VAL A 79 18.71 -30.09 15.98
CA VAL A 79 17.32 -30.46 16.25
C VAL A 79 16.46 -30.12 15.05
N ASN A 80 15.59 -31.03 14.60
CA ASN A 80 14.60 -30.72 13.57
C ASN A 80 13.28 -30.32 14.23
N ALA A 81 12.79 -29.10 13.91
CA ALA A 81 11.56 -28.53 14.46
C ALA A 81 10.71 -27.91 13.37
N ASN A 82 9.46 -27.57 13.70
CA ASN A 82 8.53 -26.83 12.83
C ASN A 82 8.07 -25.56 13.53
N ILE A 83 7.54 -24.60 12.76
CA ILE A 83 6.81 -23.45 13.30
C ILE A 83 5.70 -23.96 14.22
N GLY A 84 5.57 -23.34 15.40
CA GLY A 84 4.66 -23.74 16.46
C GLY A 84 5.25 -24.76 17.45
N ASN A 85 6.44 -25.30 17.20
CA ASN A 85 7.11 -26.16 18.18
C ASN A 85 7.77 -25.31 19.27
N ARG A 86 7.81 -25.87 20.47
CA ARG A 86 8.62 -25.38 21.58
C ARG A 86 9.83 -26.26 21.74
N VAL A 87 10.99 -25.62 21.90
CA VAL A 87 12.27 -26.28 22.13
C VAL A 87 12.82 -25.93 23.52
N ALA A 88 13.50 -26.86 24.13
CA ALA A 88 14.26 -26.66 25.33
C ALA A 88 15.75 -26.59 24.98
N PHE A 89 16.46 -25.69 25.63
CA PHE A 89 17.92 -25.60 25.60
C PHE A 89 18.50 -26.08 26.91
N LEU A 90 19.66 -26.71 26.84
CA LEU A 90 20.47 -27.11 27.98
C LEU A 90 21.86 -26.52 27.82
N LEU A 91 22.29 -25.71 28.77
CA LEU A 91 23.64 -25.16 28.88
C LEU A 91 24.35 -25.84 30.05
N TYR A 92 25.41 -26.59 29.74
CA TYR A 92 26.22 -27.30 30.70
C TYR A 92 27.32 -26.40 31.29
N TYR A 93 27.60 -26.53 32.59
CA TYR A 93 28.71 -25.86 33.27
C TYR A 93 29.44 -26.83 34.24
N HIS A 94 30.76 -26.73 34.27
CA HIS A 94 31.62 -27.41 35.20
C HIS A 94 32.90 -26.62 35.45
N ASN A 95 33.18 -26.24 36.71
CA ASN A 95 34.49 -25.76 37.09
C ASN A 95 35.39 -26.97 37.41
N GLY A 96 36.28 -27.33 36.47
CA GLY A 96 37.14 -28.49 36.59
C GLY A 96 38.38 -28.33 37.48
N MET A 97 38.64 -27.10 37.98
CA MET A 97 39.82 -26.80 38.82
C MET A 97 39.49 -27.01 40.29
N VAL A 98 39.96 -28.12 40.88
CA VAL A 98 39.77 -28.44 42.29
C VAL A 98 40.34 -27.33 43.18
N ASN A 99 39.77 -27.12 44.39
CA ASN A 99 40.13 -26.10 45.34
C ASN A 99 40.04 -24.67 44.86
N THR A 100 39.26 -24.39 43.82
CA THR A 100 38.94 -23.07 43.34
C THR A 100 37.44 -22.80 43.45
N VAL A 101 37.06 -21.54 43.42
CA VAL A 101 35.68 -21.08 43.37
C VAL A 101 35.56 -20.07 42.20
N ALA A 102 34.66 -20.32 41.28
CA ALA A 102 34.27 -19.41 40.26
C ALA A 102 33.15 -18.49 40.81
N HIS A 103 33.45 -17.28 41.15
CA HIS A 103 32.49 -16.34 41.77
C HIS A 103 31.63 -15.70 40.74
N ASN A 104 30.37 -15.41 41.11
CA ASN A 104 29.39 -14.75 40.25
C ASN A 104 29.29 -15.36 38.84
N THR A 105 29.35 -16.70 38.80
CA THR A 105 29.28 -17.43 37.50
C THR A 105 28.04 -17.06 36.74
N ARG A 106 28.22 -16.72 35.47
CA ARG A 106 27.14 -16.27 34.58
C ARG A 106 27.05 -17.15 33.33
N VAL A 107 25.83 -17.28 32.85
CA VAL A 107 25.51 -17.98 31.61
C VAL A 107 24.65 -17.11 30.73
N ARG A 108 24.90 -17.18 29.41
CA ARG A 108 24.10 -16.50 28.38
C ARG A 108 23.96 -17.40 27.17
N VAL A 109 22.84 -17.26 26.46
CA VAL A 109 22.62 -17.85 25.14
C VAL A 109 22.10 -16.77 24.20
N ASP A 110 22.81 -16.52 23.13
CA ASP A 110 22.34 -15.66 22.04
C ASP A 110 21.49 -16.49 21.10
N LEU A 111 20.20 -16.19 21.04
CA LEU A 111 19.29 -16.72 20.04
C LEU A 111 19.40 -15.88 18.77
N PRO A 112 19.29 -16.49 17.56
CA PRO A 112 19.31 -15.71 16.31
C PRO A 112 18.12 -14.74 16.27
N ILE A 113 18.40 -13.51 15.83
CA ILE A 113 17.40 -12.44 15.68
C ILE A 113 16.74 -12.49 14.31
N ASP A 114 17.45 -12.99 13.30
CA ASP A 114 16.97 -13.10 11.93
C ASP A 114 16.18 -14.38 11.70
N GLN A 115 15.31 -14.36 10.72
CA GLN A 115 14.62 -15.54 10.24
C GLN A 115 15.55 -16.44 9.44
N GLY A 116 15.33 -17.74 9.48
CA GLY A 116 16.09 -18.69 8.69
C GLY A 116 15.54 -20.11 8.76
N THR A 117 16.07 -20.98 7.90
CA THR A 117 15.83 -22.41 7.94
C THR A 117 16.79 -23.15 8.88
N GLN A 118 17.84 -22.48 9.32
CA GLN A 118 18.76 -22.91 10.37
C GLN A 118 18.86 -21.80 11.42
N LEU A 119 18.38 -22.08 12.62
CA LEU A 119 18.41 -21.17 13.76
C LEU A 119 19.58 -21.60 14.66
N VAL A 120 20.70 -20.89 14.56
CA VAL A 120 21.94 -21.22 15.31
C VAL A 120 22.04 -20.35 16.53
N SER A 121 22.14 -20.96 17.70
CA SER A 121 22.29 -20.32 19.02
C SER A 121 23.69 -20.52 19.56
N THR A 122 24.27 -19.48 20.19
CA THR A 122 25.61 -19.52 20.79
C THR A 122 25.51 -19.35 22.29
N SER A 123 26.25 -20.16 23.06
CA SER A 123 26.29 -20.09 24.53
C SER A 123 27.55 -19.40 25.04
N TYR A 124 27.45 -18.82 26.24
CA TYR A 124 28.55 -18.15 26.92
C TYR A 124 28.52 -18.53 28.41
N LEU A 125 29.71 -18.82 28.98
CA LEU A 125 29.91 -19.16 30.39
C LEU A 125 31.16 -18.44 30.89
N TRP A 126 31.06 -17.68 32.02
CA TRP A 126 32.16 -16.94 32.62
C TRP A 126 31.93 -16.71 34.10
N SER A 127 32.97 -16.25 34.81
CA SER A 127 32.93 -15.82 36.21
C SER A 127 33.72 -14.53 36.39
N ASP A 128 33.81 -14.03 37.62
CA ASP A 128 34.67 -12.87 37.94
C ASP A 128 36.16 -13.14 37.66
N GLU A 129 36.59 -14.40 37.73
CA GLU A 129 37.98 -14.80 37.55
C GLU A 129 38.28 -15.29 36.12
N THR A 130 37.30 -15.49 35.28
CA THR A 130 37.50 -16.10 33.96
C THR A 130 36.88 -15.25 32.83
N ALA A 131 37.58 -15.24 31.70
CA ALA A 131 36.94 -14.81 30.46
C ALA A 131 35.81 -15.80 30.09
N TYR A 132 34.88 -15.35 29.23
CA TYR A 132 33.83 -16.23 28.72
C TYR A 132 34.40 -17.30 27.79
N ILE A 133 33.80 -18.49 27.86
CA ILE A 133 33.95 -19.56 26.88
C ILE A 133 32.63 -19.71 26.12
N THR A 134 32.70 -20.21 24.89
CA THR A 134 31.53 -20.52 24.04
C THR A 134 31.28 -21.99 23.84
N ASP A 135 32.30 -22.83 24.15
CA ASP A 135 32.30 -24.24 23.90
C ASP A 135 33.01 -25.01 25.03
N THR A 136 32.71 -26.30 25.13
CA THR A 136 33.53 -27.25 25.93
C THR A 136 34.75 -27.62 25.12
N VAL A 137 35.95 -27.37 25.68
CA VAL A 137 37.25 -27.67 25.03
C VAL A 137 38.08 -28.60 25.87
N VAL A 138 38.20 -29.85 25.44
CA VAL A 138 39.01 -30.90 26.11
C VAL A 138 40.24 -31.18 25.26
N ASP A 139 41.44 -31.11 25.88
CA ASP A 139 42.71 -31.32 25.19
C ASP A 139 42.90 -30.52 23.90
N GLY A 140 42.39 -29.29 23.87
CA GLY A 140 42.43 -28.41 22.72
C GLY A 140 41.38 -28.65 21.63
N ASN A 141 40.49 -29.68 21.82
CA ASN A 141 39.45 -30.00 20.86
C ASN A 141 38.06 -29.59 21.41
N ILE A 142 37.23 -29.04 20.55
CA ILE A 142 35.83 -28.75 20.86
C ILE A 142 35.07 -30.07 21.00
N VAL A 143 34.34 -30.23 22.11
CA VAL A 143 33.47 -31.36 22.36
C VAL A 143 32.06 -31.05 21.79
N GLY A 144 31.67 -31.75 20.75
CA GLY A 144 30.42 -31.54 20.05
C GLY A 144 30.49 -30.41 19.00
N ARG A 145 29.37 -29.76 18.77
CA ARG A 145 29.26 -28.62 17.83
C ARG A 145 29.33 -27.30 18.58
N THR A 146 29.83 -26.28 17.90
CA THR A 146 29.76 -24.93 18.40
C THR A 146 28.30 -24.45 18.40
N GLY A 147 27.74 -24.20 19.58
CA GLY A 147 26.35 -23.78 19.76
C GLY A 147 25.32 -24.91 19.51
N ALA A 148 24.06 -24.54 19.40
CA ALA A 148 22.96 -25.43 19.10
C ALA A 148 22.21 -25.00 17.86
N THR A 149 21.99 -25.91 16.92
CA THR A 149 21.32 -25.67 15.65
C THR A 149 19.93 -26.25 15.63
N ILE A 150 18.92 -25.43 15.26
CA ILE A 150 17.56 -25.91 15.02
C ILE A 150 17.27 -25.78 13.54
N ASN A 151 17.04 -26.90 12.86
CA ASN A 151 16.62 -26.94 11.46
C ASN A 151 15.10 -26.84 11.38
N VAL A 152 14.59 -25.97 10.53
CA VAL A 152 13.16 -25.80 10.21
C VAL A 152 12.94 -25.91 8.71
N PRO A 153 11.83 -26.50 8.24
CA PRO A 153 11.59 -26.73 6.81
C PRO A 153 11.32 -25.45 6.02
N THR A 154 10.90 -24.39 6.73
CA THR A 154 10.62 -23.05 6.16
C THR A 154 11.26 -22.01 7.04
N ASN A 155 11.46 -20.78 6.52
CA ASN A 155 11.94 -19.68 7.34
C ASN A 155 11.10 -19.53 8.61
N ALA A 156 11.78 -19.42 9.73
CA ALA A 156 11.18 -19.26 11.05
C ALA A 156 12.04 -18.36 11.93
N ARG A 157 11.48 -17.95 13.05
CA ARG A 157 12.13 -17.17 14.11
C ARG A 157 12.07 -17.95 15.40
N ILE A 158 12.93 -17.60 16.35
CA ILE A 158 12.95 -18.20 17.67
C ILE A 158 12.83 -17.11 18.73
N GLN A 159 12.05 -17.37 19.78
CA GLN A 159 11.84 -16.44 20.88
C GLN A 159 11.92 -17.14 22.23
N TYR A 160 12.66 -16.54 23.16
CA TYR A 160 12.72 -16.99 24.55
C TYR A 160 11.33 -16.96 25.21
N VAL A 161 11.05 -18.00 26.02
CA VAL A 161 9.84 -18.08 26.85
C VAL A 161 10.13 -17.56 28.24
N SER A 162 9.59 -16.42 28.61
CA SER A 162 9.78 -15.79 29.91
C SER A 162 9.37 -16.71 31.07
N GLY A 163 10.12 -16.69 32.16
CA GLY A 163 9.91 -17.53 33.35
C GLY A 163 10.28 -18.99 33.16
N SER A 164 10.94 -19.38 32.07
CA SER A 164 11.28 -20.78 31.78
C SER A 164 12.67 -21.18 32.23
N THR A 165 13.52 -20.26 32.65
CA THR A 165 14.90 -20.52 33.01
C THR A 165 15.00 -21.25 34.36
N LYS A 166 15.72 -22.42 34.37
CA LYS A 166 15.92 -23.23 35.56
C LYS A 166 17.37 -23.67 35.70
N LEU A 167 17.86 -23.65 36.95
CA LEU A 167 19.17 -24.16 37.34
C LEU A 167 19.03 -25.56 37.92
N PHE A 168 19.86 -26.49 37.45
CA PHE A 168 19.96 -27.85 37.93
C PHE A 168 21.38 -28.11 38.47
N ALA A 169 21.50 -28.34 39.76
CA ALA A 169 22.75 -28.81 40.36
C ALA A 169 23.00 -30.29 39.99
N ASN A 170 24.27 -30.74 40.15
CA ASN A 170 24.65 -32.09 39.84
C ASN A 170 23.76 -33.14 40.57
N GLY A 171 23.28 -34.10 39.80
CA GLY A 171 22.41 -35.19 40.31
C GLY A 171 20.98 -34.74 40.64
N SER A 172 20.64 -33.47 40.49
CA SER A 172 19.29 -32.97 40.71
C SER A 172 18.38 -33.27 39.52
N THR A 173 17.23 -33.86 39.80
CA THR A 173 16.15 -34.06 38.82
C THR A 173 15.13 -32.93 38.85
N THR A 174 15.23 -32.01 39.81
CA THR A 174 14.33 -30.90 39.99
C THR A 174 15.09 -29.56 39.79
N GLY A 175 14.74 -28.83 38.73
CA GLY A 175 15.34 -27.51 38.49
C GLY A 175 14.73 -26.44 39.37
N VAL A 176 15.58 -25.55 39.88
CA VAL A 176 15.17 -24.34 40.59
C VAL A 176 14.96 -23.21 39.59
N ALA A 177 13.81 -22.57 39.62
CA ALA A 177 13.56 -21.42 38.77
C ALA A 177 14.50 -20.25 39.15
N ILE A 178 15.13 -19.65 38.17
CA ILE A 178 15.98 -18.48 38.35
C ILE A 178 15.47 -17.32 37.50
N ALA A 179 15.97 -16.12 37.74
CA ALA A 179 15.50 -14.91 37.03
C ALA A 179 15.63 -15.03 35.50
N ASP A 180 14.75 -14.35 34.79
CA ASP A 180 14.89 -14.17 33.35
C ASP A 180 16.15 -13.35 33.03
N GLY A 181 16.64 -13.46 31.79
CA GLY A 181 17.82 -12.71 31.35
C GLY A 181 18.89 -13.56 30.68
N ILE A 182 18.67 -14.89 30.54
CA ILE A 182 19.64 -15.80 29.90
C ILE A 182 19.95 -15.38 28.44
N THR A 183 19.03 -14.70 27.79
CA THR A 183 19.20 -14.17 26.41
C THR A 183 19.59 -12.68 26.37
N THR A 184 19.91 -12.08 27.50
CA THR A 184 20.39 -10.69 27.57
C THR A 184 21.92 -10.62 27.60
N ASN A 185 22.51 -9.47 27.24
CA ASN A 185 23.96 -9.28 27.23
C ASN A 185 24.62 -9.55 28.60
N SER A 186 23.92 -9.30 29.71
CA SER A 186 24.43 -9.55 31.06
C SER A 186 24.35 -11.01 31.50
N GLY A 187 23.58 -11.83 30.79
CA GLY A 187 23.32 -13.22 31.17
C GLY A 187 22.66 -13.35 32.54
N VAL A 188 22.55 -14.57 33.03
CA VAL A 188 22.01 -14.90 34.35
C VAL A 188 23.12 -15.36 35.27
N ASN A 189 23.18 -14.77 36.47
CA ASN A 189 24.10 -15.21 37.55
C ASN A 189 23.54 -16.50 38.16
N ILE A 190 24.31 -17.59 38.11
CA ILE A 190 24.01 -18.88 38.68
C ILE A 190 24.71 -19.19 40.02
N GLY A 191 25.37 -18.14 40.57
CA GLY A 191 26.04 -18.24 41.85
C GLY A 191 27.52 -18.57 41.77
N ASN A 192 28.08 -19.04 42.88
CA ASN A 192 29.46 -19.45 42.99
C ASN A 192 29.59 -20.95 42.71
N ILE A 193 30.49 -21.32 41.80
CA ILE A 193 30.68 -22.72 41.41
C ILE A 193 32.03 -23.21 41.91
N ASN A 194 32.03 -24.10 42.91
CA ASN A 194 33.23 -24.76 43.41
C ASN A 194 33.83 -25.71 42.35
N GLY A 195 35.14 -25.87 42.42
CA GLY A 195 35.87 -26.79 41.54
C GLY A 195 35.67 -28.22 41.95
N CYS A 196 35.11 -29.02 41.14
CA CYS A 196 35.02 -30.50 41.10
C CYS A 196 33.71 -30.92 40.44
N TRP A 197 33.66 -32.17 39.94
CA TRP A 197 32.49 -32.80 39.30
C TRP A 197 31.20 -32.71 40.11
N GLN A 198 31.26 -32.77 41.42
CA GLN A 198 30.07 -32.71 42.29
C GLN A 198 29.35 -31.36 42.24
N TYR A 199 29.97 -30.31 41.66
CA TYR A 199 29.39 -29.01 41.51
C TYR A 199 29.06 -28.65 40.03
N ALA A 200 29.30 -29.61 39.13
CA ALA A 200 28.83 -29.45 37.75
C ALA A 200 27.31 -29.40 37.72
N GLY A 201 26.76 -28.86 36.64
CA GLY A 201 25.31 -28.80 36.47
C GLY A 201 24.93 -28.24 35.11
N TYR A 202 23.69 -27.86 35.01
CA TYR A 202 23.19 -27.24 33.77
C TYR A 202 22.08 -26.24 34.05
N VAL A 203 21.90 -25.33 33.08
CA VAL A 203 20.79 -24.40 33.03
C VAL A 203 19.91 -24.75 31.83
N THR A 204 18.61 -24.79 32.03
CA THR A 204 17.65 -25.01 30.94
C THR A 204 16.77 -23.77 30.78
N PHE A 205 16.29 -23.55 29.54
CA PHE A 205 15.23 -22.61 29.24
C PHE A 205 14.44 -23.10 28.02
N LEU A 206 13.31 -22.45 27.78
CA LEU A 206 12.44 -22.78 26.65
C LEU A 206 12.43 -21.62 25.63
N ALA A 207 12.29 -21.99 24.36
CA ALA A 207 12.05 -21.05 23.29
C ALA A 207 10.98 -21.59 22.34
N ASP A 208 10.20 -20.68 21.77
CA ASP A 208 9.16 -20.97 20.78
C ASP A 208 9.68 -20.70 19.37
N ILE A 209 9.45 -21.64 18.46
CA ILE A 209 9.68 -21.47 17.03
C ILE A 209 8.40 -20.88 16.42
N TYR A 210 8.49 -19.71 15.80
CA TYR A 210 7.34 -19.02 15.27
C TYR A 210 7.63 -18.40 13.91
N GLY A 211 6.57 -18.11 13.15
CA GLY A 211 6.62 -17.37 11.89
C GLY A 211 5.76 -16.12 11.99
N GLN A 212 6.02 -15.20 11.10
CA GLN A 212 5.23 -13.98 10.94
C GLN A 212 4.81 -13.81 9.48
N SER A 213 3.61 -13.31 9.24
CA SER A 213 3.22 -12.80 7.94
C SER A 213 3.74 -11.37 7.79
N ASN A 214 4.16 -11.01 6.58
CA ASN A 214 4.64 -9.68 6.23
C ASN A 214 4.03 -9.27 4.89
N LEU A 215 2.96 -8.47 4.93
CA LEU A 215 2.28 -8.01 3.72
C LEU A 215 2.96 -6.76 3.19
N THR A 216 3.28 -6.77 1.90
CA THR A 216 3.74 -5.64 1.10
C THR A 216 2.72 -5.32 0.02
N LEU A 217 2.61 -4.04 -0.34
CA LEU A 217 1.65 -3.51 -1.31
C LEU A 217 2.35 -2.63 -2.35
N GLU A 218 2.05 -2.86 -3.61
CA GLU A 218 2.41 -1.98 -4.72
C GLU A 218 1.14 -1.53 -5.43
N LYS A 219 1.02 -0.23 -5.71
CA LYS A 219 -0.08 0.37 -6.48
C LYS A 219 0.42 0.98 -7.77
N LYS A 220 -0.24 0.64 -8.86
CA LYS A 220 0.05 1.18 -10.20
C LYS A 220 -1.23 1.68 -10.87
N VAL A 221 -1.03 2.49 -11.89
CA VAL A 221 -2.08 3.10 -12.70
C VAL A 221 -1.78 2.93 -14.19
N ALA A 222 -2.84 2.82 -15.01
CA ALA A 222 -2.76 2.73 -16.47
C ALA A 222 -4.04 3.28 -17.11
N HIS A 223 -4.01 3.55 -18.42
CA HIS A 223 -5.24 3.70 -19.18
C HIS A 223 -5.90 2.33 -19.39
N PRO A 224 -7.25 2.25 -19.44
CA PRO A 224 -7.93 0.98 -19.63
C PRO A 224 -7.51 0.29 -20.93
N GLY A 225 -7.09 -0.99 -20.80
CA GLY A 225 -6.63 -1.81 -21.93
C GLY A 225 -5.14 -1.77 -22.20
N GLU A 226 -4.38 -0.95 -21.52
CA GLU A 226 -2.91 -0.99 -21.55
C GLU A 226 -2.38 -2.17 -20.74
N SER A 227 -1.27 -2.78 -21.20
CA SER A 227 -0.56 -3.84 -20.50
C SER A 227 0.44 -3.32 -19.47
N ASP A 228 0.95 -2.11 -19.69
CA ASP A 228 1.99 -1.50 -18.86
C ASP A 228 1.38 -0.67 -17.73
N TRP A 229 1.91 -0.87 -16.55
CA TRP A 229 1.41 -0.26 -15.32
C TRP A 229 2.48 0.68 -14.75
N HIS A 230 2.10 1.92 -14.43
CA HIS A 230 2.97 3.01 -14.05
C HIS A 230 2.69 3.52 -12.64
N ASN A 231 3.65 4.23 -12.03
CA ASN A 231 3.43 4.99 -10.79
C ASN A 231 2.66 6.28 -11.05
N GLU A 232 2.80 6.80 -12.29
CA GLU A 232 2.21 8.06 -12.72
C GLU A 232 1.83 7.99 -14.20
N ILE A 233 0.66 8.55 -14.55
CA ILE A 233 0.23 8.77 -15.94
C ILE A 233 -0.33 10.18 -16.09
N THR A 234 -0.48 10.64 -17.33
CA THR A 234 -1.24 11.84 -17.69
C THR A 234 -2.60 11.44 -18.23
N ALA A 235 -3.64 12.23 -17.96
CA ALA A 235 -4.98 11.98 -18.45
C ALA A 235 -5.77 13.28 -18.63
N ASN A 236 -6.92 13.19 -19.30
CA ASN A 236 -7.83 14.31 -19.49
C ASN A 236 -9.05 14.21 -18.57
N PRO A 237 -9.72 15.33 -18.27
CA PRO A 237 -11.04 15.30 -17.65
C PRO A 237 -12.00 14.41 -18.47
N GLY A 238 -12.73 13.52 -17.78
CA GLY A 238 -13.63 12.56 -18.40
C GLY A 238 -13.02 11.21 -18.74
N ASP A 239 -11.71 11.05 -18.68
CA ASP A 239 -11.06 9.77 -18.97
C ASP A 239 -11.37 8.72 -17.89
N SER A 240 -11.47 7.47 -18.31
CA SER A 240 -11.48 6.32 -17.43
C SER A 240 -10.04 5.92 -17.11
N ILE A 241 -9.78 5.57 -15.85
CA ILE A 241 -8.46 5.22 -15.32
C ILE A 241 -8.54 3.85 -14.67
N ALA A 242 -7.60 2.97 -14.98
CA ALA A 242 -7.46 1.67 -14.35
C ALA A 242 -6.37 1.70 -13.27
N TYR A 243 -6.64 1.08 -12.12
CA TYR A 243 -5.67 0.86 -11.05
C TYR A 243 -5.43 -0.62 -10.83
N ARG A 244 -4.21 -0.96 -10.47
CA ARG A 244 -3.80 -2.29 -10.03
C ARG A 244 -3.08 -2.19 -8.69
N LEU A 245 -3.53 -2.99 -7.74
CA LEU A 245 -2.86 -3.28 -6.49
C LEU A 245 -2.17 -4.63 -6.65
N SER A 246 -0.91 -4.73 -6.24
CA SER A 246 -0.16 -5.98 -6.17
C SER A 246 0.25 -6.19 -4.72
N ALA A 247 -0.27 -7.21 -4.08
CA ALA A 247 0.09 -7.54 -2.70
C ALA A 247 0.82 -8.88 -2.64
N ARG A 248 1.80 -8.95 -1.75
CA ARG A 248 2.63 -10.11 -1.50
C ARG A 248 2.78 -10.34 0.00
N ASN A 249 2.88 -11.60 0.39
CA ASN A 249 3.26 -11.98 1.74
C ASN A 249 4.73 -12.42 1.76
N ASP A 250 5.62 -11.54 2.21
CA ASP A 250 7.07 -11.78 2.34
C ASP A 250 7.42 -12.40 3.70
N GLY A 251 6.44 -12.86 4.45
CA GLY A 251 6.61 -13.52 5.74
C GLY A 251 6.86 -15.02 5.64
N ASP A 252 6.73 -15.69 6.79
CA ASP A 252 7.03 -17.11 6.97
C ASP A 252 5.76 -17.98 7.02
N ILE A 253 4.63 -17.36 7.33
CA ILE A 253 3.34 -18.03 7.50
C ILE A 253 2.26 -17.34 6.66
N THR A 254 1.20 -18.08 6.37
CA THR A 254 0.02 -17.58 5.68
C THR A 254 -0.58 -16.37 6.42
N ALA A 255 -0.86 -15.30 5.69
CA ALA A 255 -1.59 -14.15 6.16
C ALA A 255 -3.09 -14.37 5.97
N SER A 256 -3.83 -14.44 7.08
CA SER A 256 -5.29 -14.59 7.08
C SER A 256 -5.98 -13.28 7.44
N ALA A 257 -7.28 -13.16 7.10
CA ALA A 257 -8.09 -11.97 7.33
C ALA A 257 -7.49 -10.70 6.68
N VAL A 258 -7.06 -10.84 5.42
CA VAL A 258 -6.48 -9.75 4.64
C VAL A 258 -7.59 -8.91 4.00
N THR A 259 -7.50 -7.59 4.17
CA THR A 259 -8.46 -6.62 3.65
C THR A 259 -7.73 -5.47 2.96
N PHE A 260 -8.23 -5.03 1.81
CA PHE A 260 -7.74 -3.86 1.09
C PHE A 260 -8.72 -2.70 1.20
N LYS A 261 -8.20 -1.49 1.36
CA LYS A 261 -8.95 -0.24 1.26
C LYS A 261 -8.25 0.71 0.33
N ASP A 262 -9.04 1.58 -0.27
CA ASP A 262 -8.52 2.61 -1.16
C ASP A 262 -9.13 3.97 -0.81
N ILE A 263 -8.35 5.04 -0.97
CA ILE A 263 -8.74 6.42 -0.69
C ILE A 263 -8.76 7.19 -2.01
N MET A 264 -9.97 7.35 -2.54
CA MET A 264 -10.20 8.04 -3.81
C MET A 264 -9.82 9.52 -3.68
N PRO A 265 -9.01 10.07 -4.62
CA PRO A 265 -8.75 11.51 -4.64
C PRO A 265 -9.99 12.29 -5.10
N GLN A 266 -10.02 13.58 -4.75
CA GLN A 266 -11.05 14.49 -5.23
C GLN A 266 -11.08 14.51 -6.77
N TYR A 267 -12.24 14.76 -7.35
CA TYR A 267 -12.50 14.75 -8.79
C TYR A 267 -12.42 13.40 -9.49
N MET A 268 -12.27 12.31 -8.76
CA MET A 268 -12.42 10.96 -9.31
C MET A 268 -13.65 10.28 -8.73
N THR A 269 -14.24 9.40 -9.50
CA THR A 269 -15.38 8.57 -9.08
C THR A 269 -15.12 7.12 -9.45
N TYR A 270 -15.49 6.20 -8.57
CA TYR A 270 -15.39 4.76 -8.81
C TYR A 270 -16.40 4.30 -9.88
N GLU A 271 -15.95 3.43 -10.78
CA GLU A 271 -16.80 2.73 -11.75
C GLU A 271 -17.30 1.43 -11.13
N ALA A 272 -18.58 1.40 -10.74
CA ALA A 272 -19.18 0.28 -10.03
C ALA A 272 -19.08 -1.03 -10.82
N GLY A 273 -18.87 -2.16 -10.13
CA GLY A 273 -18.76 -3.47 -10.73
C GLY A 273 -17.42 -3.75 -11.43
N THR A 274 -16.38 -2.93 -11.21
CA THR A 274 -15.10 -3.12 -11.89
C THR A 274 -13.99 -3.67 -11.01
N THR A 275 -14.28 -3.99 -9.74
CA THR A 275 -13.27 -4.52 -8.82
C THR A 275 -13.16 -6.04 -8.95
N TYR A 276 -11.98 -6.50 -9.32
CA TYR A 276 -11.64 -7.92 -9.44
C TYR A 276 -10.34 -8.23 -8.70
N TYR A 277 -10.24 -9.44 -8.12
CA TYR A 277 -8.95 -9.96 -7.67
C TYR A 277 -8.51 -11.13 -8.54
N TYR A 278 -7.19 -11.28 -8.66
CA TYR A 278 -6.53 -12.32 -9.44
C TYR A 278 -5.45 -12.97 -8.58
N THR A 279 -5.37 -14.29 -8.66
CA THR A 279 -4.32 -15.11 -8.02
C THR A 279 -3.85 -16.17 -9.00
N GLN A 280 -2.82 -16.92 -8.63
CA GLN A 280 -2.38 -18.05 -9.42
C GLN A 280 -3.49 -19.09 -9.65
N THR A 281 -4.41 -19.24 -8.68
CA THR A 281 -5.55 -20.17 -8.75
C THR A 281 -6.79 -19.57 -9.41
N HIS A 282 -6.84 -18.26 -9.60
CA HIS A 282 -7.94 -17.54 -10.23
C HIS A 282 -7.40 -16.53 -11.25
N PRO A 283 -6.73 -17.00 -12.31
CA PRO A 283 -6.13 -16.12 -13.32
C PRO A 283 -7.18 -15.38 -14.18
N GLU A 284 -8.43 -15.89 -14.24
CA GLU A 284 -9.57 -15.25 -14.91
C GLU A 284 -10.15 -14.08 -14.14
N GLY A 285 -9.79 -13.93 -12.87
CA GLY A 285 -10.31 -12.91 -11.97
C GLY A 285 -11.64 -13.27 -11.32
N VAL A 286 -11.80 -12.88 -10.07
CA VAL A 286 -13.04 -13.02 -9.30
C VAL A 286 -13.56 -11.64 -8.95
N HIS A 287 -14.82 -11.38 -9.28
CA HIS A 287 -15.48 -10.11 -8.97
C HIS A 287 -15.63 -9.93 -7.45
N LEU A 288 -15.28 -8.75 -6.95
CA LEU A 288 -15.45 -8.34 -5.56
C LEU A 288 -16.61 -7.36 -5.41
N GLN A 289 -17.16 -7.25 -4.21
CA GLN A 289 -18.17 -6.24 -3.88
C GLN A 289 -17.57 -4.83 -3.94
N ASP A 290 -18.40 -3.84 -4.27
CA ASP A 290 -18.01 -2.43 -4.40
C ASP A 290 -17.79 -1.73 -3.04
N THR A 291 -17.03 -2.36 -2.16
CA THR A 291 -16.76 -1.88 -0.80
C THR A 291 -15.34 -1.35 -0.59
N MET A 292 -14.50 -1.36 -1.64
CA MET A 292 -13.09 -0.96 -1.59
C MET A 292 -12.88 0.42 -0.92
N PHE A 293 -13.74 1.38 -1.23
CA PHE A 293 -13.65 2.77 -0.77
C PHE A 293 -14.42 3.07 0.54
N THR A 294 -14.99 2.05 1.15
CA THR A 294 -15.79 2.17 2.38
C THR A 294 -15.28 1.25 3.47
N THR A 295 -15.81 0.03 3.57
CA THR A 295 -15.40 -0.97 4.56
C THR A 295 -14.13 -1.71 4.15
N GLY A 296 -13.78 -1.70 2.87
CA GLY A 296 -12.72 -2.48 2.25
C GLY A 296 -13.24 -3.78 1.65
N VAL A 297 -12.39 -4.45 0.89
CA VAL A 297 -12.64 -5.76 0.27
C VAL A 297 -11.74 -6.80 0.93
N SER A 298 -12.31 -7.94 1.30
CA SER A 298 -11.55 -9.07 1.83
C SER A 298 -11.22 -10.05 0.72
N ILE A 299 -10.03 -10.63 0.79
CA ILE A 299 -9.54 -11.65 -0.13
C ILE A 299 -9.26 -12.96 0.63
N PRO A 300 -9.07 -14.09 -0.07
CA PRO A 300 -8.58 -15.32 0.52
C PRO A 300 -7.22 -15.15 1.22
N ASP A 301 -6.87 -16.13 2.04
CA ASP A 301 -5.59 -16.18 2.75
C ASP A 301 -4.42 -16.13 1.76
N MET A 302 -3.40 -15.34 2.09
CA MET A 302 -2.20 -15.16 1.27
C MET A 302 -1.06 -16.03 1.80
N VAL A 303 -0.68 -17.06 1.05
CA VAL A 303 0.49 -17.89 1.37
C VAL A 303 1.80 -17.11 1.16
N PRO A 304 2.90 -17.47 1.84
CA PRO A 304 4.20 -16.83 1.64
C PRO A 304 4.74 -16.94 0.22
N GLY A 305 5.46 -15.92 -0.20
CA GLY A 305 6.23 -15.89 -1.45
C GLY A 305 5.41 -15.65 -2.71
N ASP A 306 5.98 -15.97 -3.87
CA ASP A 306 5.43 -15.62 -5.18
C ASP A 306 4.11 -16.31 -5.51
N SER A 307 3.88 -17.51 -4.97
CA SER A 307 2.61 -18.24 -5.17
C SER A 307 1.41 -17.57 -4.50
N GLY A 308 1.65 -16.71 -3.51
CA GLY A 308 0.62 -15.98 -2.78
C GLY A 308 0.35 -14.56 -3.30
N VAL A 309 1.02 -14.13 -4.38
CA VAL A 309 0.79 -12.80 -4.94
C VAL A 309 -0.66 -12.66 -5.40
N THR A 310 -1.29 -11.59 -4.95
CA THR A 310 -2.66 -11.23 -5.30
C THR A 310 -2.67 -9.87 -5.98
N TYR A 311 -3.34 -9.81 -7.13
CA TYR A 311 -3.62 -8.56 -7.82
C TYR A 311 -5.08 -8.17 -7.61
N ILE A 312 -5.34 -6.88 -7.38
CA ILE A 312 -6.68 -6.31 -7.40
C ILE A 312 -6.69 -5.21 -8.45
N THR A 313 -7.67 -5.23 -9.34
CA THR A 313 -7.88 -4.18 -10.34
C THR A 313 -9.25 -3.55 -10.18
N TYR A 314 -9.38 -2.28 -10.53
CA TYR A 314 -10.64 -1.55 -10.61
C TYR A 314 -10.49 -0.33 -11.52
N ARG A 315 -11.62 0.31 -11.86
CA ARG A 315 -11.64 1.51 -12.69
C ARG A 315 -12.31 2.67 -12.00
N THR A 316 -11.91 3.87 -12.44
CA THR A 316 -12.43 5.16 -11.98
C THR A 316 -12.59 6.10 -13.17
N HIS A 317 -13.37 7.16 -13.01
CA HIS A 317 -13.51 8.26 -13.96
C HIS A 317 -13.02 9.56 -13.37
N ILE A 318 -12.34 10.37 -14.19
CA ILE A 318 -11.99 11.75 -13.85
C ILE A 318 -13.21 12.64 -14.17
N GLY A 319 -13.65 13.42 -13.21
CA GLY A 319 -14.82 14.30 -13.36
C GLY A 319 -14.60 15.42 -14.37
N MET A 320 -15.61 15.67 -15.23
CA MET A 320 -15.63 16.79 -16.18
C MET A 320 -15.76 18.17 -15.48
N THR A 321 -16.02 18.19 -14.19
CA THR A 321 -16.19 19.42 -13.38
C THR A 321 -14.92 19.83 -12.65
N ILE A 322 -13.79 19.17 -12.92
CA ILE A 322 -12.50 19.56 -12.39
C ILE A 322 -12.19 21.02 -12.82
N PRO A 323 -11.76 21.89 -11.90
CA PRO A 323 -11.43 23.27 -12.24
C PRO A 323 -10.28 23.37 -13.24
N ALA A 324 -10.24 24.43 -14.06
CA ALA A 324 -9.11 24.66 -14.95
C ALA A 324 -7.80 24.80 -14.18
N GLY A 325 -6.75 24.19 -14.71
CA GLY A 325 -5.41 24.13 -14.10
C GLY A 325 -4.80 22.75 -14.23
N SER A 326 -3.62 22.56 -13.65
CA SER A 326 -2.95 21.29 -13.54
C SER A 326 -3.20 20.69 -12.14
N TRP A 327 -3.59 19.41 -12.11
CA TRP A 327 -3.97 18.69 -10.89
C TRP A 327 -3.18 17.41 -10.77
N GLU A 328 -2.68 17.12 -9.58
CA GLU A 328 -2.14 15.81 -9.22
C GLU A 328 -3.18 15.05 -8.40
N LEU A 329 -3.74 13.99 -8.98
CA LEU A 329 -4.74 13.15 -8.35
C LEU A 329 -4.02 11.92 -7.78
N ILE A 330 -3.72 11.96 -6.48
CA ILE A 330 -3.00 10.89 -5.78
C ILE A 330 -4.02 9.93 -5.18
N ASN A 331 -3.99 8.69 -5.64
CA ASN A 331 -4.85 7.62 -5.14
C ASN A 331 -4.04 6.69 -4.25
N THR A 332 -4.47 6.48 -2.98
CA THR A 332 -3.75 5.74 -1.95
C THR A 332 -4.47 4.44 -1.61
N ALA A 333 -3.77 3.31 -1.75
CA ALA A 333 -4.26 2.01 -1.31
C ALA A 333 -3.58 1.58 -0.01
N LYS A 334 -4.28 0.78 0.79
CA LYS A 334 -3.82 0.21 2.06
C LYS A 334 -4.18 -1.25 2.15
N VAL A 335 -3.27 -2.06 2.71
CA VAL A 335 -3.52 -3.46 3.05
C VAL A 335 -3.52 -3.66 4.57
N PHE A 336 -4.49 -4.41 5.05
CA PHE A 336 -4.69 -4.71 6.47
C PHE A 336 -4.67 -6.21 6.70
N GLN A 337 -4.21 -6.62 7.86
CA GLN A 337 -4.36 -7.99 8.37
C GLN A 337 -5.03 -7.94 9.75
N SER A 338 -6.13 -8.65 9.89
CA SER A 338 -6.92 -8.65 11.15
C SER A 338 -7.25 -7.23 11.64
N GLY A 339 -7.51 -6.30 10.71
CA GLY A 339 -7.84 -4.89 10.99
C GLY A 339 -6.65 -3.98 11.28
N VAL A 340 -5.42 -4.51 11.30
CA VAL A 340 -4.18 -3.72 11.48
C VAL A 340 -3.57 -3.41 10.12
N GLU A 341 -3.31 -2.13 9.83
CA GLU A 341 -2.61 -1.70 8.62
C GLU A 341 -1.20 -2.28 8.59
N LYS A 342 -0.82 -2.86 7.45
CA LYS A 342 0.49 -3.49 7.23
C LYS A 342 1.35 -2.70 6.27
N ASP A 343 0.73 -2.17 5.20
CA ASP A 343 1.43 -1.40 4.19
C ASP A 343 0.47 -0.51 3.42
N GLN A 344 1.00 0.51 2.74
CA GLN A 344 0.27 1.40 1.85
C GLN A 344 1.15 1.84 0.68
N ASP A 345 0.51 2.11 -0.47
CA ASP A 345 1.18 2.65 -1.64
C ASP A 345 0.26 3.56 -2.44
N GLN A 346 0.83 4.35 -3.34
CA GLN A 346 0.15 5.41 -4.08
C GLN A 346 0.44 5.33 -5.57
N ALA A 347 -0.56 5.75 -6.37
CA ALA A 347 -0.37 6.01 -7.78
C ALA A 347 -0.97 7.38 -8.14
N LYS A 348 -0.32 8.09 -9.06
CA LYS A 348 -0.65 9.47 -9.40
C LYS A 348 -1.19 9.59 -10.83
N VAL A 349 -2.22 10.42 -11.00
CA VAL A 349 -2.70 10.84 -12.31
C VAL A 349 -2.54 12.36 -12.41
N VAL A 350 -1.80 12.81 -13.40
CA VAL A 350 -1.66 14.24 -13.71
C VAL A 350 -2.71 14.64 -14.73
N VAL A 351 -3.56 15.60 -14.37
CA VAL A 351 -4.68 16.07 -15.22
C VAL A 351 -4.48 17.54 -15.52
N THR A 352 -4.45 17.88 -16.81
CA THR A 352 -4.48 19.27 -17.25
C THR A 352 -5.88 19.60 -17.74
N ALA A 353 -6.57 20.51 -17.03
CA ALA A 353 -7.91 20.96 -17.34
C ALA A 353 -7.86 22.36 -17.97
N GLU A 354 -8.29 22.48 -19.22
CA GLU A 354 -8.18 23.70 -20.01
C GLU A 354 -9.54 24.21 -20.46
N ARG A 355 -9.74 25.53 -20.35
CA ARG A 355 -10.86 26.23 -20.95
C ARG A 355 -10.49 26.77 -22.31
N GLY A 356 -11.42 26.71 -23.26
CA GLY A 356 -11.22 27.30 -24.57
C GLY A 356 -12.54 27.55 -25.26
N MET A 357 -12.65 28.69 -25.95
CA MET A 357 -13.77 29.00 -26.81
C MET A 357 -13.25 29.63 -28.12
N VAL A 358 -13.96 29.38 -29.20
CA VAL A 358 -13.77 30.07 -30.48
C VAL A 358 -15.11 30.59 -30.99
N ILE A 359 -15.07 31.64 -31.78
CA ILE A 359 -16.21 32.24 -32.46
C ILE A 359 -15.85 32.46 -33.92
N ASP A 360 -16.79 32.11 -34.82
CA ASP A 360 -16.74 32.38 -36.27
C ASP A 360 -18.02 33.10 -36.67
N LYS A 361 -17.91 34.34 -37.11
CA LYS A 361 -19.04 35.18 -37.49
C LYS A 361 -18.99 35.50 -38.96
N LYS A 362 -20.12 35.24 -39.64
CA LYS A 362 -20.25 35.50 -41.09
C LYS A 362 -21.57 36.17 -41.44
N VAL A 363 -21.59 36.79 -42.59
CA VAL A 363 -22.77 37.37 -43.22
C VAL A 363 -23.17 36.55 -44.43
N SER A 364 -24.46 36.48 -44.73
CA SER A 364 -24.96 35.82 -45.93
C SER A 364 -24.84 36.71 -47.16
N ASN A 365 -24.33 36.18 -48.25
CA ASN A 365 -24.39 36.82 -49.57
C ASN A 365 -25.56 36.31 -50.43
N GLY A 366 -26.56 35.61 -49.82
CA GLY A 366 -27.70 35.00 -50.45
C GLY A 366 -27.51 33.53 -50.85
N THR A 367 -26.28 33.07 -51.04
CA THR A 367 -25.97 31.68 -51.45
C THR A 367 -25.04 30.97 -50.45
N SER A 368 -24.16 31.69 -49.77
CA SER A 368 -23.19 31.20 -48.84
C SER A 368 -22.97 32.14 -47.69
N TRP A 369 -22.24 31.67 -46.68
CA TRP A 369 -21.80 32.44 -45.52
C TRP A 369 -20.35 32.88 -45.74
N VAL A 370 -20.12 34.21 -45.74
CA VAL A 370 -18.85 34.85 -46.12
C VAL A 370 -18.43 35.86 -45.06
N GLU A 371 -17.15 36.23 -45.03
CA GLU A 371 -16.64 37.31 -44.14
C GLU A 371 -17.17 38.68 -44.57
N GLU A 372 -17.28 38.86 -45.88
CA GLU A 372 -17.68 40.13 -46.47
C GLU A 372 -18.76 39.92 -47.54
N SER A 373 -19.74 40.80 -47.55
CA SER A 373 -20.80 40.82 -48.56
C SER A 373 -21.12 42.26 -49.01
N THR A 374 -21.93 42.37 -50.02
CA THR A 374 -22.48 43.66 -50.46
C THR A 374 -24.00 43.64 -50.37
N ALA A 375 -24.61 44.77 -50.03
CA ALA A 375 -26.04 44.91 -49.94
C ALA A 375 -26.47 46.31 -50.34
N LYS A 376 -27.78 46.54 -50.50
CA LYS A 376 -28.40 47.80 -50.82
C LYS A 376 -29.17 48.36 -49.61
N LEU A 377 -29.41 49.63 -49.59
CA LEU A 377 -30.31 50.27 -48.62
C LEU A 377 -31.70 49.62 -48.70
N GLY A 378 -32.22 49.19 -47.52
CA GLY A 378 -33.50 48.50 -47.41
C GLY A 378 -33.43 46.99 -47.45
N ASP A 379 -32.28 46.36 -47.82
CA ASP A 379 -32.11 44.95 -47.84
C ASP A 379 -32.12 44.37 -46.43
N GLU A 380 -32.60 43.08 -46.31
CA GLU A 380 -32.40 42.26 -45.14
C GLU A 380 -31.06 41.52 -45.25
N ILE A 381 -30.27 41.56 -44.20
CA ILE A 381 -29.02 40.84 -44.10
C ILE A 381 -29.11 39.79 -42.97
N ALA A 382 -28.62 38.61 -43.24
CA ALA A 382 -28.56 37.53 -42.27
C ALA A 382 -27.13 37.36 -41.79
N TYR A 383 -26.97 37.14 -40.48
CA TYR A 383 -25.71 36.82 -39.85
C TYR A 383 -25.75 35.42 -39.24
N ARG A 384 -24.60 34.78 -39.25
CA ARG A 384 -24.37 33.49 -38.57
C ARG A 384 -23.19 33.65 -37.65
N ILE A 385 -23.35 33.14 -36.43
CA ILE A 385 -22.29 33.00 -35.43
C ILE A 385 -22.17 31.50 -35.11
N ILE A 386 -20.98 30.94 -35.26
CA ILE A 386 -20.65 29.58 -34.81
C ILE A 386 -19.74 29.74 -33.59
N ILE A 387 -20.12 29.14 -32.49
CA ILE A 387 -19.28 29.04 -31.28
C ILE A 387 -18.93 27.61 -31.01
N ARG A 388 -17.72 27.35 -30.54
CA ARG A 388 -17.26 26.01 -30.18
C ARG A 388 -16.44 26.05 -28.91
N ASN A 389 -16.70 25.10 -28.00
CA ASN A 389 -15.82 24.85 -26.85
C ASN A 389 -14.60 24.06 -27.34
N THR A 390 -13.42 24.67 -27.32
CA THR A 390 -12.13 24.07 -27.72
C THR A 390 -11.31 23.56 -26.51
N GLY A 391 -11.79 23.84 -25.29
CA GLY A 391 -11.20 23.28 -24.09
C GLY A 391 -11.55 21.81 -23.88
N ASN A 392 -10.90 21.17 -22.89
CA ASN A 392 -11.15 19.79 -22.50
C ASN A 392 -12.07 19.66 -21.26
N ILE A 393 -12.59 20.80 -20.74
CA ILE A 393 -13.63 20.85 -19.71
C ILE A 393 -14.86 21.60 -20.21
N ALA A 394 -15.99 21.43 -19.52
CA ALA A 394 -17.22 22.12 -19.86
C ALA A 394 -17.07 23.65 -19.73
N ALA A 395 -17.50 24.38 -20.75
CA ALA A 395 -17.68 25.81 -20.69
C ALA A 395 -19.05 26.13 -20.09
N ASN A 396 -19.08 26.71 -18.88
CA ASN A 396 -20.31 26.94 -18.13
C ASN A 396 -20.87 28.34 -18.40
N SER A 397 -22.20 28.45 -18.45
CA SER A 397 -22.92 29.72 -18.61
C SER A 397 -22.46 30.49 -19.84
N VAL A 398 -22.26 29.79 -20.96
CA VAL A 398 -21.85 30.41 -22.23
C VAL A 398 -22.90 31.43 -22.67
N ARG A 399 -22.44 32.61 -23.04
CA ARG A 399 -23.27 33.71 -23.56
C ARG A 399 -22.72 34.24 -24.88
N VAL A 400 -23.64 34.62 -25.75
CA VAL A 400 -23.34 35.20 -27.07
C VAL A 400 -24.07 36.56 -27.19
N ARG A 401 -23.35 37.56 -27.65
CA ARG A 401 -23.89 38.89 -27.93
C ARG A 401 -23.54 39.26 -29.35
N ASP A 402 -24.48 39.91 -30.00
CA ASP A 402 -24.29 40.58 -31.30
C ASP A 402 -24.44 42.09 -31.16
N VAL A 403 -23.50 42.83 -31.72
CA VAL A 403 -23.54 44.28 -31.76
C VAL A 403 -23.69 44.72 -33.20
N LEU A 404 -24.95 44.98 -33.56
CA LEU A 404 -25.29 45.46 -34.89
C LEU A 404 -24.66 46.85 -35.14
N PRO A 405 -24.17 47.09 -36.38
CA PRO A 405 -23.63 48.41 -36.74
C PRO A 405 -24.73 49.46 -36.87
N VAL A 406 -24.33 50.72 -36.82
CA VAL A 406 -25.21 51.82 -37.15
C VAL A 406 -25.81 51.61 -38.55
N TYR A 407 -27.06 51.96 -38.76
CA TYR A 407 -27.88 51.72 -39.98
C TYR A 407 -28.32 50.25 -40.16
N VAL A 408 -28.22 49.37 -39.16
CA VAL A 408 -28.84 48.08 -39.19
C VAL A 408 -29.79 47.93 -38.00
N ASN A 409 -31.08 47.78 -38.28
CA ASN A 409 -32.10 47.47 -37.29
C ASN A 409 -32.25 45.96 -37.16
N TYR A 410 -32.28 45.47 -35.91
CA TYR A 410 -32.59 44.05 -35.63
C TYR A 410 -34.01 43.70 -36.07
N ILE A 411 -34.18 42.52 -36.68
CA ILE A 411 -35.49 41.95 -37.01
C ILE A 411 -35.95 41.08 -35.83
N THR A 412 -36.96 41.56 -35.12
CA THR A 412 -37.50 40.86 -33.92
C THR A 412 -37.97 39.45 -34.28
N GLY A 413 -37.66 38.47 -33.38
CA GLY A 413 -37.98 37.06 -33.57
C GLY A 413 -37.10 36.32 -34.59
N SER A 414 -36.03 36.98 -35.07
CA SER A 414 -35.14 36.36 -36.07
C SER A 414 -34.01 35.54 -35.49
N THR A 415 -33.75 35.64 -34.16
CA THR A 415 -32.69 34.87 -33.51
C THR A 415 -33.05 33.41 -33.40
N LYS A 416 -32.16 32.54 -33.91
CA LYS A 416 -32.28 31.08 -33.79
C LYS A 416 -30.98 30.51 -33.25
N VAL A 417 -31.13 29.48 -32.43
CA VAL A 417 -30.01 28.60 -32.00
C VAL A 417 -30.27 27.22 -32.55
N ASP A 418 -29.33 26.68 -33.31
CA ASP A 418 -29.45 25.40 -34.00
C ASP A 418 -30.78 25.27 -34.77
N GLY A 419 -31.24 26.35 -35.43
CA GLY A 419 -32.46 26.43 -36.16
C GLY A 419 -33.74 26.71 -35.38
N THR A 420 -33.70 26.63 -34.04
CA THR A 420 -34.84 26.91 -33.15
C THR A 420 -34.90 28.39 -32.78
N VAL A 421 -36.08 29.02 -32.93
CA VAL A 421 -36.29 30.43 -32.52
C VAL A 421 -36.14 30.54 -30.99
N VAL A 422 -35.41 31.55 -30.57
CA VAL A 422 -35.17 31.87 -29.15
C VAL A 422 -35.48 33.35 -28.87
N ALA A 423 -35.45 33.74 -27.59
CA ALA A 423 -35.64 35.14 -27.21
C ALA A 423 -34.55 36.06 -27.80
N ASP A 424 -34.91 37.30 -28.11
CA ASP A 424 -34.07 38.30 -28.76
C ASP A 424 -33.00 38.95 -27.86
N ASN A 425 -32.53 38.21 -26.86
CA ASN A 425 -31.55 38.68 -25.88
C ASN A 425 -30.15 38.87 -26.48
N ILE A 426 -29.88 38.33 -27.67
CA ILE A 426 -28.56 38.35 -28.31
C ILE A 426 -28.03 39.77 -28.53
N ILE A 427 -28.94 40.72 -28.80
CA ILE A 427 -28.58 42.14 -29.02
C ILE A 427 -28.52 42.96 -27.72
N THR A 428 -28.86 42.38 -26.57
CA THR A 428 -28.80 43.07 -25.28
C THR A 428 -27.37 43.03 -24.71
N GLN A 429 -27.12 43.90 -23.72
CA GLN A 429 -25.81 44.00 -23.10
C GLN A 429 -25.42 42.69 -22.39
N ASN A 430 -26.39 41.94 -21.84
CA ASN A 430 -26.17 40.67 -21.17
C ASN A 430 -26.02 39.48 -22.13
N GLY A 431 -26.33 39.68 -23.42
CA GLY A 431 -26.29 38.61 -24.43
C GLY A 431 -27.30 37.48 -24.20
N LEU A 432 -27.40 36.57 -25.17
CA LEU A 432 -28.20 35.37 -25.13
C LEU A 432 -27.47 34.30 -24.32
N LEU A 433 -28.12 33.74 -23.30
CA LEU A 433 -27.60 32.59 -22.59
C LEU A 433 -27.78 31.31 -23.43
N ILE A 434 -26.67 30.69 -23.80
CA ILE A 434 -26.64 29.39 -24.52
C ILE A 434 -26.71 28.21 -23.55
N GLY A 435 -26.20 28.40 -22.33
CA GLY A 435 -26.08 27.34 -21.31
C GLY A 435 -24.65 26.74 -21.24
N ASN A 436 -24.54 25.52 -20.76
CA ASN A 436 -23.26 24.84 -20.68
C ASN A 436 -22.94 24.12 -22.00
N MET A 437 -21.68 24.16 -22.40
CA MET A 437 -21.19 23.45 -23.59
C MET A 437 -20.11 22.44 -23.19
N ALA A 438 -20.32 21.17 -23.50
CA ALA A 438 -19.33 20.12 -23.33
C ALA A 438 -18.08 20.38 -24.19
N PRO A 439 -16.91 19.77 -23.89
CA PRO A 439 -15.76 19.80 -24.77
C PRO A 439 -16.11 19.42 -26.22
N GLY A 440 -15.60 20.19 -27.16
CA GLY A 440 -15.86 19.98 -28.59
C GLY A 440 -17.26 20.37 -29.06
N ALA A 441 -18.21 20.67 -28.17
CA ALA A 441 -19.57 21.05 -28.53
C ALA A 441 -19.57 22.37 -29.33
N GLN A 442 -20.47 22.45 -30.32
CA GLN A 442 -20.66 23.59 -31.19
C GLN A 442 -22.14 24.05 -31.15
N LYS A 443 -22.35 25.35 -31.29
CA LYS A 443 -23.68 25.94 -31.47
C LYS A 443 -23.66 26.91 -32.66
N VAL A 444 -24.75 26.90 -33.40
CA VAL A 444 -24.95 27.78 -34.56
C VAL A 444 -26.05 28.77 -34.23
N ILE A 445 -25.72 30.06 -34.20
CA ILE A 445 -26.66 31.14 -33.96
C ILE A 445 -26.87 31.91 -35.26
N THR A 446 -28.10 32.17 -35.62
CA THR A 446 -28.43 33.04 -36.75
C THR A 446 -29.37 34.14 -36.31
N LEU A 447 -29.23 35.32 -36.92
CA LEU A 447 -30.10 36.49 -36.71
C LEU A 447 -30.19 37.31 -38.01
N ARG A 448 -31.20 38.18 -38.08
CA ARG A 448 -31.37 39.04 -39.24
C ARG A 448 -31.46 40.51 -38.81
N GLY A 449 -30.96 41.38 -39.68
CA GLY A 449 -31.08 42.80 -39.58
C GLY A 449 -31.55 43.41 -40.90
N LYS A 450 -32.13 44.58 -40.85
CA LYS A 450 -32.55 45.35 -42.03
C LYS A 450 -31.74 46.64 -42.11
N ILE A 451 -31.18 46.92 -43.29
CA ILE A 451 -30.43 48.17 -43.52
C ILE A 451 -31.43 49.31 -43.63
N TYR A 452 -31.25 50.35 -42.86
CA TYR A 452 -32.16 51.50 -42.79
C TYR A 452 -31.41 52.85 -42.72
N GLY A 453 -32.17 53.91 -42.79
CA GLY A 453 -31.64 55.26 -42.58
C GLY A 453 -30.96 55.85 -43.82
N CYS A 454 -30.10 56.85 -43.63
CA CYS A 454 -29.39 57.57 -44.69
C CYS A 454 -27.87 57.49 -44.47
N PRO A 455 -27.23 56.31 -44.77
CA PRO A 455 -25.78 56.26 -44.75
C PRO A 455 -25.18 57.25 -45.78
N PRO A 456 -23.94 57.70 -45.61
CA PRO A 456 -23.26 58.55 -46.52
C PRO A 456 -23.24 58.04 -47.95
N VAL A 457 -23.32 58.97 -48.96
CA VAL A 457 -23.15 58.62 -50.37
C VAL A 457 -21.77 58.02 -50.63
N GLY A 458 -21.71 56.96 -51.41
CA GLY A 458 -20.50 56.18 -51.69
C GLY A 458 -20.55 54.77 -51.08
N GLY A 459 -19.41 54.15 -50.97
CA GLY A 459 -19.28 52.82 -50.26
C GLY A 459 -19.24 53.04 -48.77
N TYR A 460 -20.18 52.47 -48.02
CA TYR A 460 -20.24 52.51 -46.57
C TYR A 460 -20.11 51.08 -45.96
N THR A 461 -19.17 50.94 -45.05
CA THR A 461 -18.88 49.61 -44.42
C THR A 461 -19.68 49.51 -43.15
N LEU A 462 -20.47 48.43 -43.05
CA LEU A 462 -21.22 47.99 -41.87
C LEU A 462 -20.48 46.83 -41.21
N THR A 463 -19.76 47.07 -40.11
CA THR A 463 -19.07 46.05 -39.35
C THR A 463 -19.96 45.55 -38.23
N ASN A 464 -20.40 44.30 -38.30
CA ASN A 464 -21.19 43.65 -37.27
C ASN A 464 -20.27 42.77 -36.41
N THR A 465 -20.28 42.95 -35.07
CA THR A 465 -19.39 42.27 -34.14
C THR A 465 -20.16 41.28 -33.26
N GLY A 466 -19.75 40.01 -33.28
CA GLY A 466 -20.22 39.00 -32.38
C GLY A 466 -19.25 38.80 -31.23
N TYR A 467 -19.76 38.53 -30.05
CA TYR A 467 -18.97 38.23 -28.84
C TYR A 467 -19.45 36.91 -28.23
N VAL A 468 -18.50 36.12 -27.69
CA VAL A 468 -18.81 34.99 -26.86
C VAL A 468 -17.95 35.03 -25.59
N TRP A 469 -18.52 34.64 -24.46
CA TRP A 469 -17.84 34.47 -23.19
C TRP A 469 -18.50 33.38 -22.36
N ALA A 470 -17.79 32.88 -21.32
CA ALA A 470 -18.31 31.93 -20.40
C ALA A 470 -17.70 32.12 -19.00
N THR A 471 -18.13 31.38 -18.00
CA THR A 471 -17.53 31.46 -16.67
C THR A 471 -16.04 31.14 -16.74
N GLY A 472 -15.20 32.11 -16.35
CA GLY A 472 -13.73 32.00 -16.39
C GLY A 472 -13.12 32.05 -17.80
N ILE A 473 -13.88 32.48 -18.81
CA ILE A 473 -13.40 32.77 -20.16
C ILE A 473 -13.78 34.22 -20.48
N THR A 474 -12.78 35.07 -20.72
CA THR A 474 -12.98 36.46 -21.15
C THR A 474 -13.66 36.52 -22.51
N ALA A 475 -14.41 37.58 -22.75
CA ALA A 475 -15.08 37.78 -24.04
C ALA A 475 -14.07 37.80 -25.20
N ILE A 476 -14.33 36.99 -26.19
CA ILE A 476 -13.67 37.03 -27.50
C ILE A 476 -14.68 37.42 -28.55
N SER A 477 -14.22 37.98 -29.67
CA SER A 477 -15.09 38.51 -30.72
C SER A 477 -14.61 38.13 -32.11
N ASP A 478 -15.57 38.18 -33.02
CA ASP A 478 -15.34 38.08 -34.45
C ASP A 478 -16.30 39.02 -35.21
N ILE A 479 -15.98 39.39 -36.45
CA ILE A 479 -16.71 40.37 -37.22
C ILE A 479 -17.19 39.83 -38.56
N ALA A 480 -18.28 40.39 -39.08
CA ALA A 480 -18.69 40.23 -40.46
C ALA A 480 -18.97 41.59 -41.09
N ILE A 481 -18.57 41.79 -42.33
CA ILE A 481 -18.58 43.07 -43.02
C ILE A 481 -19.64 43.07 -44.11
N THR A 482 -20.44 44.14 -44.20
CA THR A 482 -21.34 44.40 -45.34
C THR A 482 -21.06 45.76 -45.90
N THR A 483 -20.70 45.85 -47.17
CA THR A 483 -20.53 47.10 -47.89
C THR A 483 -21.86 47.52 -48.57
N VAL A 484 -22.29 48.68 -48.22
CA VAL A 484 -23.52 49.29 -48.82
C VAL A 484 -23.12 50.42 -49.76
N ASN A 485 -23.46 50.31 -51.05
CA ASN A 485 -23.24 51.39 -52.04
C ASN A 485 -24.47 52.29 -52.10
N VAL A 486 -24.29 53.47 -51.65
CA VAL A 486 -25.34 54.50 -51.68
C VAL A 486 -25.11 55.49 -52.87
N THR A 487 -26.03 55.48 -53.80
CA THR A 487 -25.98 56.44 -54.96
C THR A 487 -26.73 57.75 -54.62
N ALA A 488 -26.13 58.83 -54.95
CA ALA A 488 -26.88 60.14 -54.92
C ALA A 488 -28.07 60.07 -55.86
N PRO A 489 -29.19 60.70 -55.49
CA PRO A 489 -30.31 60.84 -56.46
C PRO A 489 -29.81 61.58 -57.71
N THR A 490 -30.06 60.99 -58.86
CA THR A 490 -29.82 61.66 -60.15
C THR A 490 -30.72 62.88 -60.26
N SER A 491 -30.12 64.04 -60.41
CA SER A 491 -30.96 65.24 -60.75
C SER A 491 -31.75 64.92 -62.00
N PRO A 492 -33.04 65.28 -62.02
CA PRO A 492 -33.80 65.17 -63.26
C PRO A 492 -33.11 66.03 -64.32
N THR A 493 -32.73 65.45 -65.41
CA THR A 493 -32.31 66.19 -66.63
C THR A 493 -33.50 66.97 -67.17
N ASN A 494 -33.46 68.31 -67.11
CA ASN A 494 -34.40 69.16 -67.79
C ASN A 494 -34.33 69.02 -69.32
#